data_f3654b3a88a26f12caddb3cebdc733cd
#
_entry.id   f3654b3a88a26f12caddb3cebdc733cd
#
_cell.length_a   1.000
_cell.length_b   1.000
_cell.length_c   1.000
_cell.angle_alpha   90.00
_cell.angle_beta   90.00
_cell.angle_gamma   90.00
#
_symmetry.space_group_name_H-M   'P 1'
#
loop_
_entity.id
_entity.type
_entity.pdbx_description
1 polymer ?
#
loop_
_entity_poly.entity_id
_entity_poly.type
_entity_poly.pdbx_seq_one_letter_code
_entity_poly.pdbx_strand_id
1 'polypeptide(L)'
;MLPVIFLQKYSKKLTFHHFFPIFYVILHLRMKKIIYNKFNKAWLTDLPKVVYDGKIIIVTTHSDAKKAVDYLLSMPILGVDTETRPSFTRSQHYKCSLLQVATHHNCFLFRLNYLGMSPDVIRLLEDTTVPKVGLSWHDDIHSLQELGQFTPGNFIDLQHHMRDIGIEDLSLQKLYANLFSERISKAERLSNWERDILQEKQLVYAAIDAWACIRLYEELIRLKESGEYELIDEQTELEIEEEFKLYEELAAQKR
;
A
#
# COMPACT_ATOMS: atom_id res chain seq x y z
N MET A 1 -11.88 1.61 13.68
CA MET A 1 -12.81 1.52 12.52
C MET A 1 -13.04 0.09 12.02
N LEU A 2 -12.06 -0.82 12.01
CA LEU A 2 -12.28 -2.24 11.67
C LEU A 2 -13.28 -2.96 12.60
N PRO A 3 -13.34 -2.73 13.92
CA PRO A 3 -14.47 -3.20 14.73
C PRO A 3 -15.83 -2.72 14.20
N VAL A 4 -15.85 -1.60 13.48
CA VAL A 4 -17.08 -1.05 12.89
C VAL A 4 -17.53 -1.87 11.65
N ILE A 5 -16.61 -2.34 10.81
CA ILE A 5 -16.96 -3.19 9.66
C ILE A 5 -17.45 -4.55 10.14
N PHE A 6 -16.77 -5.11 11.13
CA PHE A 6 -17.19 -6.34 11.81
C PHE A 6 -18.57 -6.14 12.50
N LEU A 7 -18.75 -5.04 13.22
CA LEU A 7 -20.02 -4.66 13.84
C LEU A 7 -21.11 -4.34 12.82
N GLN A 8 -20.81 -3.71 11.68
CA GLN A 8 -21.80 -3.46 10.63
C GLN A 8 -22.30 -4.75 9.97
N LYS A 9 -21.41 -5.75 9.77
CA LYS A 9 -21.80 -7.08 9.27
C LYS A 9 -22.83 -7.76 10.21
N TYR A 10 -22.72 -7.54 11.54
CA TYR A 10 -23.52 -8.21 12.56
C TYR A 10 -24.51 -7.30 13.31
N SER A 11 -24.42 -5.97 13.22
CA SER A 11 -25.20 -5.00 14.01
C SER A 11 -26.70 -4.97 13.71
N LYS A 12 -27.14 -5.46 12.55
CA LYS A 12 -28.55 -5.49 12.16
C LYS A 12 -29.41 -6.50 12.95
N LYS A 13 -28.80 -7.32 13.81
CA LYS A 13 -29.47 -8.43 14.53
C LYS A 13 -29.30 -8.40 16.06
N LEU A 14 -28.58 -7.45 16.64
CA LEU A 14 -28.24 -7.44 18.07
C LEU A 14 -29.29 -6.70 18.92
N THR A 15 -29.82 -7.40 19.95
CA THR A 15 -30.67 -6.82 20.99
C THR A 15 -29.87 -6.49 22.26
N PHE A 16 -30.39 -5.58 23.12
CA PHE A 16 -29.71 -4.98 24.27
C PHE A 16 -29.10 -5.95 25.31
N HIS A 17 -29.63 -7.17 25.45
CA HIS A 17 -29.16 -8.17 26.43
C HIS A 17 -27.87 -8.90 26.01
N HIS A 18 -27.44 -8.79 24.78
CA HIS A 18 -26.22 -9.41 24.24
C HIS A 18 -25.01 -8.48 24.32
N PHE A 19 -25.19 -7.28 24.89
CA PHE A 19 -24.20 -6.21 24.84
C PHE A 19 -22.98 -6.45 25.76
N PHE A 20 -23.15 -7.14 26.90
CA PHE A 20 -22.11 -7.17 27.94
C PHE A 20 -20.87 -8.01 27.60
N PRO A 21 -20.96 -9.26 27.11
CA PRO A 21 -19.77 -10.02 26.71
C PRO A 21 -19.12 -9.42 25.45
N ILE A 22 -19.95 -8.99 24.49
CA ILE A 22 -19.49 -8.32 23.26
C ILE A 22 -18.85 -6.97 23.60
N PHE A 23 -19.37 -6.22 24.57
CA PHE A 23 -18.80 -4.97 25.03
C PHE A 23 -17.45 -5.18 25.72
N TYR A 24 -17.27 -6.28 26.46
CA TYR A 24 -15.98 -6.63 27.08
C TYR A 24 -14.93 -6.99 26.01
N VAL A 25 -15.30 -7.80 25.03
CA VAL A 25 -14.45 -8.12 23.86
C VAL A 25 -14.14 -6.85 23.07
N ILE A 26 -15.13 -6.01 22.79
CA ILE A 26 -14.95 -4.71 22.11
C ILE A 26 -14.07 -3.76 22.94
N LEU A 27 -14.21 -3.72 24.26
CA LEU A 27 -13.40 -2.87 25.12
C LEU A 27 -11.94 -3.35 25.18
N HIS A 28 -11.71 -4.65 25.17
CA HIS A 28 -10.36 -5.24 25.14
C HIS A 28 -9.69 -5.07 23.76
N LEU A 29 -10.46 -5.23 22.68
CA LEU A 29 -10.01 -4.98 21.30
C LEU A 29 -9.87 -3.47 20.98
N ARG A 30 -10.47 -2.57 21.77
CA ARG A 30 -10.41 -1.13 21.54
C ARG A 30 -9.04 -0.51 21.80
N MET A 31 -8.16 -1.24 22.49
CA MET A 31 -6.79 -0.81 22.81
C MET A 31 -5.77 -1.27 21.77
N LYS A 32 -6.08 -2.30 20.96
CA LYS A 32 -5.18 -2.85 19.96
C LYS A 32 -5.74 -2.67 18.54
N LYS A 33 -4.84 -2.48 17.57
CA LYS A 33 -5.21 -2.47 16.16
C LYS A 33 -5.41 -3.90 15.68
N ILE A 34 -6.57 -4.21 15.13
CA ILE A 34 -6.82 -5.50 14.51
C ILE A 34 -6.23 -5.47 13.10
N ILE A 35 -5.38 -6.44 12.81
CA ILE A 35 -4.80 -6.68 11.49
C ILE A 35 -5.03 -8.14 11.10
N TYR A 36 -5.10 -8.41 9.82
CA TYR A 36 -5.34 -9.75 9.29
C TYR A 36 -4.07 -10.31 8.67
N ASN A 37 -3.79 -11.56 8.90
CA ASN A 37 -2.74 -12.32 8.20
C ASN A 37 -2.98 -12.27 6.68
N LYS A 38 -4.23 -12.52 6.26
CA LYS A 38 -4.71 -12.40 4.87
C LYS A 38 -6.00 -11.59 4.83
N PHE A 39 -5.94 -10.38 4.29
CA PHE A 39 -7.11 -9.51 4.18
C PHE A 39 -8.11 -10.04 3.15
N ASN A 40 -9.37 -10.17 3.54
CA ASN A 40 -10.42 -10.67 2.64
C ASN A 40 -10.74 -9.65 1.54
N LYS A 41 -10.48 -10.04 0.29
CA LYS A 41 -10.69 -9.19 -0.88
C LYS A 41 -12.13 -8.69 -1.03
N ALA A 42 -13.12 -9.45 -0.57
CA ALA A 42 -14.53 -9.07 -0.66
C ALA A 42 -14.84 -7.77 0.11
N TRP A 43 -14.11 -7.48 1.18
CA TRP A 43 -14.31 -6.28 1.99
C TRP A 43 -13.82 -4.99 1.33
N LEU A 44 -12.96 -5.11 0.30
CA LEU A 44 -12.42 -3.93 -0.41
C LEU A 44 -13.51 -3.05 -1.02
N THR A 45 -14.64 -3.62 -1.45
CA THR A 45 -15.71 -2.87 -2.12
C THR A 45 -16.37 -1.85 -1.21
N ASP A 46 -16.42 -2.14 0.08
CA ASP A 46 -17.13 -1.34 1.08
C ASP A 46 -16.24 -0.25 1.71
N LEU A 47 -14.93 -0.30 1.42
CA LEU A 47 -13.98 0.67 1.95
C LEU A 47 -14.00 1.98 1.16
N PRO A 48 -13.82 3.12 1.85
CA PRO A 48 -13.62 4.40 1.20
C PRO A 48 -12.36 4.36 0.33
N LYS A 49 -12.39 5.10 -0.78
CA LYS A 49 -11.21 5.24 -1.64
C LYS A 49 -10.19 6.16 -0.99
N VAL A 50 -8.92 5.79 -1.12
CA VAL A 50 -7.80 6.68 -0.80
C VAL A 50 -7.89 7.94 -1.66
N VAL A 51 -7.68 9.08 -1.03
CA VAL A 51 -7.55 10.38 -1.69
C VAL A 51 -6.12 10.87 -1.49
N TYR A 52 -5.48 11.27 -2.57
CA TYR A 52 -4.17 11.92 -2.53
C TYR A 52 -4.35 13.42 -2.59
N ASP A 53 -3.93 14.13 -1.56
CA ASP A 53 -4.01 15.58 -1.41
C ASP A 53 -2.66 16.28 -1.63
N GLY A 54 -1.59 15.51 -1.90
CA GLY A 54 -0.26 16.04 -2.16
C GLY A 54 -0.10 16.59 -3.58
N LYS A 55 1.01 17.29 -3.80
CA LYS A 55 1.40 17.77 -5.13
C LYS A 55 1.94 16.65 -6.00
N ILE A 56 1.49 16.59 -7.27
CA ILE A 56 2.05 15.71 -8.29
C ILE A 56 2.88 16.55 -9.25
N ILE A 57 4.15 16.18 -9.42
CA ILE A 57 5.13 16.92 -10.23
C ILE A 57 5.64 15.97 -11.31
N ILE A 58 5.34 16.30 -12.58
CA ILE A 58 5.80 15.52 -13.73
C ILE A 58 7.19 16.01 -14.13
N VAL A 59 8.14 15.07 -14.22
CA VAL A 59 9.54 15.35 -14.55
C VAL A 59 9.85 14.76 -15.93
N THR A 60 10.10 15.65 -16.91
CA THR A 60 10.35 15.27 -18.30
C THR A 60 11.67 15.81 -18.85
N THR A 61 12.33 16.73 -18.13
CA THR A 61 13.61 17.33 -18.55
C THR A 61 14.73 17.00 -17.57
N HIS A 62 15.96 16.93 -18.06
CA HIS A 62 17.14 16.70 -17.20
C HIS A 62 17.32 17.81 -16.16
N SER A 63 17.01 19.07 -16.52
CA SER A 63 17.08 20.20 -15.58
C SER A 63 16.10 20.02 -14.41
N ASP A 64 14.89 19.57 -14.69
CA ASP A 64 13.89 19.34 -13.64
C ASP A 64 14.19 18.07 -12.85
N ALA A 65 14.75 17.03 -13.50
CA ALA A 65 15.22 15.82 -12.84
C ALA A 65 16.29 16.15 -11.79
N LYS A 66 17.26 17.01 -12.15
CA LYS A 66 18.29 17.47 -11.20
C LYS A 66 17.67 18.14 -9.98
N LYS A 67 16.77 19.12 -10.17
CA LYS A 67 16.10 19.83 -9.06
C LYS A 67 15.27 18.90 -8.19
N ALA A 68 14.53 17.99 -8.83
CA ALA A 68 13.70 16.99 -8.14
C ALA A 68 14.58 16.07 -7.28
N VAL A 69 15.67 15.55 -7.82
CA VAL A 69 16.58 14.67 -7.09
C VAL A 69 17.30 15.39 -5.96
N ASP A 70 17.75 16.65 -6.17
CA ASP A 70 18.34 17.46 -5.10
C ASP A 70 17.35 17.64 -3.93
N TYR A 71 16.07 17.86 -4.21
CA TYR A 71 15.01 17.93 -3.20
C TYR A 71 14.76 16.58 -2.54
N LEU A 72 14.59 15.51 -3.32
CA LEU A 72 14.28 14.17 -2.81
C LEU A 72 15.38 13.63 -1.89
N LEU A 73 16.65 13.84 -2.24
CA LEU A 73 17.78 13.42 -1.42
C LEU A 73 17.97 14.24 -0.13
N SER A 74 17.18 15.30 0.07
CA SER A 74 17.10 16.03 1.34
C SER A 74 15.98 15.52 2.27
N MET A 75 15.19 14.55 1.83
CA MET A 75 14.07 14.02 2.61
C MET A 75 14.50 12.85 3.51
N PRO A 76 13.81 12.60 4.63
CA PRO A 76 14.16 11.52 5.55
C PRO A 76 13.82 10.13 5.01
N ILE A 77 12.85 10.05 4.10
CA ILE A 77 12.34 8.79 3.52
C ILE A 77 11.63 9.08 2.20
N LEU A 78 11.71 8.14 1.28
CA LEU A 78 11.02 8.19 -0.01
C LEU A 78 10.18 6.92 -0.20
N GLY A 79 8.97 7.10 -0.71
CA GLY A 79 8.16 6.01 -1.24
C GLY A 79 8.38 5.91 -2.74
N VAL A 80 8.47 4.70 -3.26
CA VAL A 80 8.83 4.49 -4.66
C VAL A 80 8.06 3.34 -5.28
N ASP A 81 7.75 3.49 -6.57
CA ASP A 81 7.09 2.47 -7.39
C ASP A 81 7.46 2.68 -8.87
N THR A 82 7.14 1.73 -9.74
CA THR A 82 7.36 1.85 -11.18
C THR A 82 6.14 1.43 -11.99
N GLU A 83 6.04 1.98 -13.21
CA GLU A 83 5.00 1.57 -14.14
C GLU A 83 5.56 1.25 -15.52
N THR A 84 5.11 0.12 -16.02
CA THR A 84 5.41 -0.37 -17.37
C THR A 84 4.11 -0.57 -18.13
N ARG A 85 4.09 -0.18 -19.40
CA ARG A 85 2.94 -0.46 -20.27
C ARG A 85 2.69 -1.96 -20.34
N PRO A 86 1.46 -2.46 -20.12
CA PRO A 86 1.18 -3.87 -20.15
C PRO A 86 1.32 -4.45 -21.58
N SER A 87 1.92 -5.63 -21.67
CA SER A 87 1.93 -6.42 -22.89
C SER A 87 0.82 -7.47 -22.85
N PHE A 88 0.05 -7.55 -23.92
CA PHE A 88 -1.02 -8.55 -24.09
C PHE A 88 -0.60 -9.67 -25.06
N THR A 89 0.61 -9.58 -25.60
CA THR A 89 1.18 -10.58 -26.51
C THR A 89 2.59 -10.98 -26.06
N ARG A 90 2.96 -12.24 -26.23
CA ARG A 90 4.29 -12.74 -25.83
C ARG A 90 5.47 -12.13 -26.59
N SER A 91 5.22 -11.53 -27.75
CA SER A 91 6.25 -10.94 -28.60
C SER A 91 6.54 -9.47 -28.31
N GLN A 92 5.75 -8.82 -27.46
CA GLN A 92 5.94 -7.41 -27.12
C GLN A 92 6.45 -7.28 -25.69
N HIS A 93 7.59 -6.63 -25.53
CA HIS A 93 8.14 -6.24 -24.24
C HIS A 93 8.27 -4.72 -24.23
N TYR A 94 7.68 -4.12 -23.21
CA TYR A 94 7.77 -2.68 -22.97
C TYR A 94 8.75 -2.45 -21.83
N LYS A 95 9.52 -1.39 -21.94
CA LYS A 95 10.43 -0.96 -20.87
C LYS A 95 9.69 -0.17 -19.81
N CYS A 96 10.24 -0.11 -18.60
CA CYS A 96 9.75 0.78 -17.56
C CYS A 96 9.69 2.22 -18.08
N SER A 97 8.53 2.84 -18.01
CA SER A 97 8.26 4.16 -18.59
C SER A 97 8.05 5.25 -17.55
N LEU A 98 7.79 4.87 -16.30
CA LEU A 98 7.56 5.79 -15.21
C LEU A 98 8.21 5.28 -13.93
N LEU A 99 8.97 6.17 -13.26
CA LEU A 99 9.42 5.98 -11.87
C LEU A 99 8.69 7.01 -11.02
N GLN A 100 7.96 6.52 -10.02
CA GLN A 100 7.29 7.35 -9.02
C GLN A 100 8.16 7.45 -7.78
N VAL A 101 8.38 8.68 -7.30
CA VAL A 101 9.11 8.93 -6.06
C VAL A 101 8.32 9.93 -5.21
N ALA A 102 7.78 9.46 -4.12
CA ALA A 102 6.97 10.25 -3.21
C ALA A 102 7.73 10.66 -1.96
N THR A 103 7.35 11.80 -1.42
CA THR A 103 7.55 12.23 -0.04
C THR A 103 6.19 12.20 0.67
N HIS A 104 6.11 12.62 1.93
CA HIS A 104 4.81 12.75 2.62
C HIS A 104 3.82 13.70 1.92
N HIS A 105 4.31 14.70 1.18
CA HIS A 105 3.49 15.79 0.63
C HIS A 105 3.57 15.96 -0.88
N ASN A 106 4.58 15.39 -1.53
CA ASN A 106 4.80 15.55 -2.96
C ASN A 106 5.09 14.18 -3.60
N CYS A 107 4.64 13.99 -4.84
CA CYS A 107 5.07 12.87 -5.66
C CYS A 107 5.66 13.37 -6.98
N PHE A 108 6.86 12.88 -7.28
CA PHE A 108 7.59 13.18 -8.52
C PHE A 108 7.44 11.98 -9.47
N LEU A 109 6.93 12.27 -10.66
CA LEU A 109 6.68 11.28 -11.71
C LEU A 109 7.75 11.46 -12.81
N PHE A 110 8.83 10.69 -12.70
CA PHE A 110 9.93 10.72 -13.68
C PHE A 110 9.52 9.93 -14.91
N ARG A 111 9.31 10.62 -16.03
CA ARG A 111 8.94 10.03 -17.31
C ARG A 111 10.18 9.43 -17.98
N LEU A 112 10.49 8.17 -17.68
CA LEU A 112 11.71 7.50 -18.16
C LEU A 112 11.74 7.32 -19.68
N ASN A 113 10.57 7.27 -20.32
CA ASN A 113 10.49 7.30 -21.80
C ASN A 113 11.00 8.60 -22.42
N TYR A 114 11.13 9.70 -21.66
CA TYR A 114 11.75 10.97 -22.09
C TYR A 114 13.13 11.18 -21.51
N LEU A 115 13.32 10.83 -20.24
CA LEU A 115 14.56 11.07 -19.49
C LEU A 115 15.62 10.00 -19.70
N GLY A 116 15.19 8.75 -20.01
CA GLY A 116 16.04 7.58 -19.87
C GLY A 116 16.57 7.47 -18.43
N MET A 117 17.68 6.76 -18.28
CA MET A 117 18.45 6.71 -17.04
C MET A 117 19.46 7.84 -17.01
N SER A 118 18.95 9.07 -16.77
CA SER A 118 19.82 10.25 -16.66
C SER A 118 20.74 10.13 -15.43
N PRO A 119 21.90 10.85 -15.43
CA PRO A 119 22.82 10.83 -14.29
C PRO A 119 22.16 11.16 -12.95
N ASP A 120 21.17 12.06 -12.94
CA ASP A 120 20.44 12.41 -11.71
C ASP A 120 19.50 11.29 -11.26
N VAL A 121 18.83 10.59 -12.18
CA VAL A 121 18.02 9.40 -11.85
C VAL A 121 18.92 8.30 -11.29
N ILE A 122 20.06 8.04 -11.90
CA ILE A 122 21.05 7.08 -11.38
C ILE A 122 21.49 7.49 -9.98
N ARG A 123 21.87 8.76 -9.77
CA ARG A 123 22.26 9.29 -8.45
C ARG A 123 21.19 9.05 -7.38
N LEU A 124 19.92 9.23 -7.71
CA LEU A 124 18.81 8.94 -6.79
C LEU A 124 18.72 7.45 -6.43
N LEU A 125 18.84 6.59 -7.43
CA LEU A 125 18.72 5.14 -7.24
C LEU A 125 19.94 4.53 -6.50
N GLU A 126 21.14 5.11 -6.69
CA GLU A 126 22.37 4.67 -6.04
C GLU A 126 22.58 5.28 -4.66
N ASP A 127 21.82 6.30 -4.27
CA ASP A 127 21.96 6.93 -2.97
C ASP A 127 21.75 5.92 -1.83
N THR A 128 22.72 5.86 -0.91
CA THR A 128 22.73 4.95 0.24
C THR A 128 22.24 5.61 1.53
N THR A 129 22.00 6.91 1.53
CA THR A 129 21.68 7.68 2.73
C THR A 129 20.17 7.79 2.97
N VAL A 130 19.40 8.04 1.91
CA VAL A 130 17.93 8.18 2.00
C VAL A 130 17.25 6.84 1.71
N PRO A 131 16.48 6.28 2.68
CA PRO A 131 15.74 5.05 2.46
C PRO A 131 14.64 5.23 1.40
N LYS A 132 14.60 4.30 0.46
CA LYS A 132 13.61 4.20 -0.61
C LYS A 132 12.74 2.98 -0.35
N VAL A 133 11.49 3.21 0.03
CA VAL A 133 10.54 2.17 0.44
C VAL A 133 9.58 1.83 -0.68
N GLY A 134 9.42 0.56 -0.96
CA GLY A 134 8.44 0.07 -1.92
C GLY A 134 8.04 -1.38 -1.65
N LEU A 135 7.23 -1.94 -2.51
CA LEU A 135 6.71 -3.29 -2.37
C LEU A 135 7.22 -4.18 -3.50
N SER A 136 7.89 -5.29 -3.16
CA SER A 136 8.39 -6.28 -4.15
C SER A 136 9.42 -5.72 -5.14
N TRP A 137 10.37 -4.96 -4.66
CA TRP A 137 11.34 -4.19 -5.44
C TRP A 137 12.23 -4.99 -6.41
N HIS A 138 12.36 -6.28 -6.23
CA HIS A 138 13.30 -7.08 -7.01
C HIS A 138 13.08 -6.93 -8.53
N ASP A 139 11.84 -7.05 -8.97
CA ASP A 139 11.48 -6.99 -10.39
C ASP A 139 11.57 -5.55 -10.93
N ASP A 140 11.23 -4.55 -10.11
CA ASP A 140 11.32 -3.13 -10.46
C ASP A 140 12.77 -2.69 -10.68
N ILE A 141 13.67 -3.09 -9.78
CA ILE A 141 15.11 -2.81 -9.91
C ILE A 141 15.65 -3.43 -11.21
N HIS A 142 15.28 -4.68 -11.51
CA HIS A 142 15.70 -5.33 -12.74
C HIS A 142 15.19 -4.57 -13.98
N SER A 143 13.92 -4.19 -14.00
CA SER A 143 13.32 -3.43 -15.10
C SER A 143 13.97 -2.05 -15.29
N LEU A 144 14.36 -1.38 -14.20
CA LEU A 144 15.11 -0.13 -14.25
C LEU A 144 16.54 -0.34 -14.77
N GLN A 145 17.21 -1.43 -14.38
CA GLN A 145 18.56 -1.77 -14.85
C GLN A 145 18.59 -2.13 -16.33
N GLU A 146 17.48 -2.58 -16.93
CA GLU A 146 17.35 -2.73 -18.39
C GLU A 146 17.40 -1.40 -19.17
N LEU A 147 17.08 -0.29 -18.50
CA LEU A 147 17.19 1.07 -19.07
C LEU A 147 18.60 1.65 -18.93
N GLY A 148 19.32 1.30 -17.87
CA GLY A 148 20.68 1.78 -17.61
C GLY A 148 21.25 1.18 -16.34
N GLN A 149 22.52 0.82 -16.36
CA GLN A 149 23.17 0.15 -15.23
C GLN A 149 23.34 1.12 -14.05
N PHE A 150 23.02 0.64 -12.86
CA PHE A 150 23.24 1.30 -11.57
C PHE A 150 23.37 0.26 -10.46
N THR A 151 23.98 0.63 -9.35
CA THR A 151 24.04 -0.18 -8.14
C THR A 151 22.95 0.30 -7.18
N PRO A 152 21.95 -0.53 -6.83
CA PRO A 152 20.87 -0.11 -5.93
C PRO A 152 21.43 0.35 -4.57
N GLY A 153 21.01 1.54 -4.13
CA GLY A 153 21.39 2.10 -2.84
C GLY A 153 20.54 1.56 -1.69
N ASN A 154 20.04 2.46 -0.83
CA ASN A 154 19.24 2.09 0.34
C ASN A 154 17.77 1.83 -0.05
N PHE A 155 17.46 0.62 -0.51
CA PHE A 155 16.10 0.16 -0.82
C PHE A 155 15.54 -0.72 0.30
N ILE A 156 14.33 -0.43 0.74
CA ILE A 156 13.60 -1.17 1.76
C ILE A 156 12.37 -1.82 1.11
N ASP A 157 12.27 -3.14 1.19
CA ASP A 157 11.11 -3.88 0.73
C ASP A 157 10.12 -4.09 1.88
N LEU A 158 8.89 -3.60 1.70
CA LEU A 158 7.81 -3.76 2.67
C LEU A 158 7.48 -5.21 3.00
N GLN A 159 7.74 -6.15 2.08
CA GLN A 159 7.46 -7.57 2.31
C GLN A 159 8.17 -8.14 3.54
N HIS A 160 9.39 -7.65 3.85
CA HIS A 160 10.11 -8.11 5.03
C HIS A 160 9.41 -7.64 6.32
N HIS A 161 9.04 -6.37 6.37
CA HIS A 161 8.38 -5.77 7.55
C HIS A 161 6.97 -6.31 7.81
N MET A 162 6.25 -6.70 6.74
CA MET A 162 4.93 -7.33 6.85
C MET A 162 5.02 -8.70 7.51
N ARG A 163 5.99 -9.52 7.10
CA ARG A 163 6.20 -10.85 7.67
C ARG A 163 6.58 -10.79 9.14
N ASP A 164 7.30 -9.75 9.57
CA ASP A 164 7.69 -9.54 10.96
C ASP A 164 6.50 -9.43 11.92
N ILE A 165 5.34 -8.99 11.42
CA ILE A 165 4.08 -8.88 12.20
C ILE A 165 3.00 -9.87 11.75
N GLY A 166 3.37 -10.87 10.96
CA GLY A 166 2.49 -11.99 10.56
C GLY A 166 1.57 -11.73 9.37
N ILE A 167 1.76 -10.62 8.61
CA ILE A 167 0.98 -10.36 7.39
C ILE A 167 1.61 -11.08 6.20
N GLU A 168 0.80 -11.87 5.48
CA GLU A 168 1.22 -12.65 4.30
C GLU A 168 0.76 -12.06 2.97
N ASP A 169 -0.09 -11.03 2.97
CA ASP A 169 -0.54 -10.39 1.74
C ASP A 169 0.62 -9.70 0.99
N LEU A 170 0.65 -9.90 -0.34
CA LEU A 170 1.66 -9.31 -1.22
C LEU A 170 1.09 -8.19 -2.10
N SER A 171 -0.14 -7.75 -1.86
CA SER A 171 -0.82 -6.73 -2.66
C SER A 171 -0.88 -5.40 -1.91
N LEU A 172 -0.32 -4.34 -2.48
CA LEU A 172 -0.38 -2.98 -1.92
C LEU A 172 -1.80 -2.58 -1.51
N GLN A 173 -2.79 -2.87 -2.37
CA GLN A 173 -4.19 -2.58 -2.10
C GLN A 173 -4.71 -3.29 -0.84
N LYS A 174 -4.39 -4.58 -0.68
CA LYS A 174 -4.84 -5.36 0.49
C LYS A 174 -4.12 -4.93 1.76
N LEU A 175 -2.82 -4.68 1.68
CA LEU A 175 -2.03 -4.17 2.80
C LEU A 175 -2.56 -2.83 3.30
N TYR A 176 -2.79 -1.92 2.36
CA TYR A 176 -3.31 -0.60 2.70
C TYR A 176 -4.71 -0.69 3.33
N ALA A 177 -5.58 -1.54 2.77
CA ALA A 177 -6.90 -1.80 3.31
C ALA A 177 -6.85 -2.41 4.72
N ASN A 178 -5.97 -3.38 4.93
CA ASN A 178 -5.74 -4.04 6.21
C ASN A 178 -5.31 -3.04 7.30
N LEU A 179 -4.34 -2.16 6.95
CA LEU A 179 -3.77 -1.26 7.94
C LEU A 179 -4.56 0.06 8.10
N PHE A 180 -5.23 0.56 7.07
CA PHE A 180 -5.86 1.88 7.11
C PHE A 180 -7.38 1.88 6.90
N SER A 181 -7.98 0.73 6.59
CA SER A 181 -9.41 0.64 6.28
C SER A 181 -9.84 1.54 5.11
N GLU A 182 -8.93 1.75 4.17
CA GLU A 182 -9.14 2.50 2.93
C GLU A 182 -8.65 1.65 1.76
N ARG A 183 -9.23 1.84 0.57
CA ARG A 183 -8.83 1.07 -0.62
C ARG A 183 -8.10 1.91 -1.66
N ILE A 184 -6.99 1.40 -2.15
CA ILE A 184 -6.32 1.89 -3.35
C ILE A 184 -7.02 1.33 -4.58
N SER A 185 -7.28 2.18 -5.57
CA SER A 185 -7.88 1.75 -6.84
C SER A 185 -6.84 1.05 -7.72
N LYS A 186 -7.20 -0.03 -8.39
CA LYS A 186 -6.34 -0.70 -9.41
C LYS A 186 -6.75 -0.37 -10.84
N ALA A 187 -7.58 0.65 -11.05
CA ALA A 187 -8.19 0.93 -12.35
C ALA A 187 -7.16 1.24 -13.45
N GLU A 188 -6.05 1.89 -13.10
CA GLU A 188 -5.05 2.35 -14.07
C GLU A 188 -3.85 1.40 -14.22
N ARG A 189 -3.76 0.33 -13.43
CA ARG A 189 -2.63 -0.63 -13.47
C ARG A 189 -2.31 -1.16 -14.86
N LEU A 190 -3.32 -1.39 -15.69
CA LEU A 190 -3.16 -1.93 -17.05
C LEU A 190 -3.32 -0.86 -18.11
N SER A 191 -3.11 0.41 -17.78
CA SER A 191 -3.20 1.51 -18.73
C SER A 191 -1.90 1.70 -19.54
N ASN A 192 -1.96 2.53 -20.57
CA ASN A 192 -0.78 2.83 -21.39
C ASN A 192 0.07 3.92 -20.72
N TRP A 193 1.15 3.54 -20.08
CA TRP A 193 2.09 4.43 -19.39
C TRP A 193 3.08 5.16 -20.30
N GLU A 194 3.15 4.78 -21.58
CA GLU A 194 3.99 5.43 -22.60
C GLU A 194 3.29 6.59 -23.31
N ARG A 195 2.03 6.92 -22.97
CA ARG A 195 1.33 8.06 -23.58
C ARG A 195 2.11 9.35 -23.45
N ASP A 196 2.05 10.23 -24.46
CA ASP A 196 2.69 11.55 -24.41
C ASP A 196 2.18 12.36 -23.21
N ILE A 197 0.86 12.35 -23.00
CA ILE A 197 0.22 12.99 -21.84
C ILE A 197 -0.50 11.93 -21.03
N LEU A 198 -0.06 11.75 -19.77
CA LEU A 198 -0.78 10.91 -18.81
C LEU A 198 -2.06 11.60 -18.36
N GLN A 199 -3.13 10.83 -18.24
CA GLN A 199 -4.41 11.33 -17.74
C GLN A 199 -4.34 11.57 -16.22
N GLU A 200 -5.13 12.49 -15.71
CA GLU A 200 -5.17 12.82 -14.27
C GLU A 200 -5.33 11.58 -13.38
N LYS A 201 -6.21 10.66 -13.76
CA LYS A 201 -6.40 9.40 -13.02
C LYS A 201 -5.16 8.50 -12.98
N GLN A 202 -4.31 8.52 -14.03
CA GLN A 202 -3.02 7.83 -14.03
C GLN A 202 -2.04 8.53 -13.10
N LEU A 203 -1.98 9.86 -13.13
CA LEU A 203 -1.11 10.64 -12.24
C LEU A 203 -1.44 10.40 -10.77
N VAL A 204 -2.73 10.44 -10.42
CA VAL A 204 -3.21 10.20 -9.06
C VAL A 204 -2.94 8.74 -8.64
N TYR A 205 -3.19 7.78 -9.51
CA TYR A 205 -2.90 6.36 -9.24
C TYR A 205 -1.41 6.16 -8.92
N ALA A 206 -0.52 6.63 -9.80
CA ALA A 206 0.92 6.50 -9.64
C ALA A 206 1.44 7.21 -8.37
N ALA A 207 0.86 8.37 -8.03
CA ALA A 207 1.23 9.09 -6.82
C ALA A 207 0.81 8.34 -5.55
N ILE A 208 -0.38 7.73 -5.54
CA ILE A 208 -0.89 6.95 -4.40
C ILE A 208 -0.01 5.72 -4.17
N ASP A 209 0.39 4.98 -5.21
CA ASP A 209 1.13 3.74 -5.06
C ASP A 209 2.50 4.00 -4.41
N ALA A 210 3.25 5.02 -4.85
CA ALA A 210 4.49 5.40 -4.21
C ALA A 210 4.31 5.98 -2.80
N TRP A 211 3.35 6.89 -2.61
CA TRP A 211 3.09 7.53 -1.31
C TRP A 211 2.60 6.54 -0.26
N ALA A 212 1.77 5.58 -0.64
CA ALA A 212 1.26 4.55 0.25
C ALA A 212 2.39 3.68 0.84
N CYS A 213 3.50 3.52 0.13
CA CYS A 213 4.65 2.77 0.64
C CYS A 213 5.27 3.43 1.88
N ILE A 214 5.35 4.76 1.94
CA ILE A 214 5.82 5.47 3.14
C ILE A 214 4.88 5.20 4.31
N ARG A 215 3.59 5.42 4.11
CA ARG A 215 2.59 5.22 5.17
C ARG A 215 2.57 3.81 5.71
N LEU A 216 2.67 2.83 4.82
CA LEU A 216 2.74 1.42 5.19
C LEU A 216 3.98 1.13 6.01
N TYR A 217 5.14 1.60 5.58
CA TYR A 217 6.40 1.39 6.29
C TYR A 217 6.35 1.95 7.72
N GLU A 218 5.94 3.20 7.86
CA GLU A 218 5.84 3.88 9.17
C GLU A 218 4.86 3.15 10.10
N GLU A 219 3.72 2.72 9.58
CA GLU A 219 2.74 1.98 10.38
C GLU A 219 3.23 0.58 10.75
N LEU A 220 3.90 -0.13 9.84
CA LEU A 220 4.48 -1.44 10.12
C LEU A 220 5.56 -1.36 11.22
N ILE A 221 6.44 -0.36 11.15
CA ILE A 221 7.44 -0.12 12.19
C ILE A 221 6.77 0.22 13.52
N ARG A 222 5.79 1.14 13.51
CA ARG A 222 5.04 1.51 14.72
C ARG A 222 4.38 0.29 15.39
N LEU A 223 3.72 -0.55 14.60
CA LEU A 223 3.05 -1.76 15.10
C LEU A 223 4.05 -2.75 15.66
N LYS A 224 5.17 -2.98 14.95
CA LYS A 224 6.23 -3.89 15.40
C LYS A 224 6.85 -3.44 16.73
N GLU A 225 7.13 -2.14 16.87
CA GLU A 225 7.77 -1.58 18.06
C GLU A 225 6.82 -1.51 19.26
N SER A 226 5.57 -1.12 19.04
CA SER A 226 4.59 -0.98 20.13
C SER A 226 3.98 -2.31 20.57
N GLY A 227 3.86 -3.29 19.67
CA GLY A 227 3.07 -4.50 19.91
C GLY A 227 1.56 -4.24 20.09
N GLU A 228 1.09 -3.04 19.77
CA GLU A 228 -0.31 -2.61 19.94
C GLU A 228 -1.19 -3.09 18.78
N TYR A 229 -1.10 -4.37 18.45
CA TYR A 229 -1.96 -5.00 17.44
C TYR A 229 -2.37 -6.40 17.86
N GLU A 230 -3.41 -6.89 17.22
CA GLU A 230 -3.87 -8.27 17.30
C GLU A 230 -3.99 -8.81 15.89
N LEU A 231 -3.26 -9.90 15.63
CA LEU A 231 -3.25 -10.58 14.34
C LEU A 231 -4.40 -11.59 14.30
N ILE A 232 -5.30 -11.43 13.34
CA ILE A 232 -6.36 -12.39 13.05
C ILE A 232 -5.90 -13.23 11.86
N ASP A 233 -5.70 -14.51 12.11
CA ASP A 233 -5.47 -15.50 11.07
C ASP A 233 -6.78 -16.22 10.67
N GLU A 234 -6.72 -17.08 9.68
CA GLU A 234 -7.88 -17.82 9.17
C GLU A 234 -8.52 -18.69 10.26
N GLN A 235 -7.72 -19.27 11.15
CA GLN A 235 -8.20 -20.09 12.26
C GLN A 235 -8.98 -19.25 13.28
N THR A 236 -8.41 -18.13 13.69
CA THR A 236 -9.03 -17.16 14.61
C THR A 236 -10.31 -16.57 14.00
N GLU A 237 -10.34 -16.28 12.69
CA GLU A 237 -11.54 -15.79 12.00
C GLU A 237 -12.68 -16.83 12.06
N LEU A 238 -12.38 -18.12 11.84
CA LEU A 238 -13.34 -19.20 11.94
C LEU A 238 -13.88 -19.37 13.37
N GLU A 239 -13.01 -19.34 14.37
CA GLU A 239 -13.40 -19.45 15.79
C GLU A 239 -14.36 -18.32 16.19
N ILE A 240 -14.06 -17.10 15.78
CA ILE A 240 -14.92 -15.93 16.02
C ILE A 240 -16.29 -16.10 15.31
N GLU A 241 -16.31 -16.61 14.07
CA GLU A 241 -17.57 -16.86 13.34
C GLU A 241 -18.41 -17.96 14.00
N GLU A 242 -17.79 -19.02 14.52
CA GLU A 242 -18.48 -20.11 15.24
C GLU A 242 -19.05 -19.61 16.56
N GLU A 243 -18.30 -18.85 17.36
CA GLU A 243 -18.82 -18.23 18.58
C GLU A 243 -20.02 -17.34 18.29
N PHE A 244 -19.98 -16.52 17.25
CA PHE A 244 -21.13 -15.69 16.88
C PHE A 244 -22.36 -16.50 16.50
N LYS A 245 -22.19 -17.57 15.74
CA LYS A 245 -23.32 -18.47 15.40
C LYS A 245 -23.94 -19.08 16.64
N LEU A 246 -23.12 -19.57 17.58
CA LEU A 246 -23.58 -20.13 18.84
C LEU A 246 -24.36 -19.10 19.66
N TYR A 247 -23.88 -17.84 19.74
CA TYR A 247 -24.60 -16.77 20.40
C TYR A 247 -25.94 -16.45 19.73
N GLU A 248 -26.03 -16.43 18.40
CA GLU A 248 -27.28 -16.21 17.67
C GLU A 248 -28.29 -17.33 17.96
N GLU A 249 -27.87 -18.61 18.01
CA GLU A 249 -28.69 -19.75 18.34
C GLU A 249 -29.24 -19.72 19.79
N LEU A 250 -28.36 -19.41 20.77
CA LEU A 250 -28.73 -19.24 22.17
C LEU A 250 -29.72 -18.09 22.40
N ALA A 251 -29.57 -17.01 21.64
CA ALA A 251 -30.46 -15.87 21.68
C ALA A 251 -31.85 -16.18 21.08
N ALA A 252 -31.89 -17.00 20.05
CA ALA A 252 -33.14 -17.43 19.42
C ALA A 252 -33.94 -18.38 20.31
N GLN A 253 -33.27 -19.22 21.11
CA GLN A 253 -33.92 -20.16 22.04
C GLN A 253 -34.54 -19.47 23.28
N LYS A 254 -34.14 -18.27 23.61
CA LYS A 254 -34.66 -17.49 24.75
C LYS A 254 -35.85 -16.59 24.39
N ARG A 255 -36.31 -16.61 23.15
CA ARG A 255 -37.52 -15.94 22.65
C ARG A 255 -38.67 -16.90 22.50
#